data_c973c34c06e44c15bf79f1c67545e87d
#
_entry.id   c973c34c06e44c15bf79f1c67545e87d
#
_cell.length_a   1.000
_cell.length_b   1.000
_cell.length_c   1.000
_cell.angle_alpha   90.00
_cell.angle_beta   90.00
_cell.angle_gamma   90.00
#
_symmetry.space_group_name_H-M   'P 1'
#
loop_
_entity.id
_entity.type
_entity.pdbx_description
1 polymer ?
#
loop_
_entity_poly.entity_id
_entity_poly.type
_entity_poly.pdbx_seq_one_letter_code
_entity_poly.pdbx_strand_id
1 'polypeptide(L)'
;MTAADFSRYPRDLIGYGRNPPHPRWPGGARIAVQFVINYEEGGERNTLHGDATSEAFLSDVLGAQPWPGQRHMNVESMYEYGSRAGFWRLWRMFGERKLPVTVFAVATALARHPDAVAAMRESGWEIASHGLKWIDYKDVPEAEERAHFAEAMRIHTAATGERPLGWYTGRNTINTLKAVLDDGGFLYSSDSYADDLPYWINGPKGPHLIIPYTLDANDMRFINPQGFGSGTEFFDYLKDAFDLLYAEGGEAPKMMSVGLHCRLVGRPGRAASLARFLDYIAARDRVWVTTRLEIARHWHGEHRALAYGAPTFV
;
A
#
# COMPACT_ATOMS: atom_id res chain seq x y z
N MET A 1 -34.48 26.22 -8.98
CA MET A 1 -33.50 25.33 -8.33
C MET A 1 -32.78 26.18 -7.29
N THR A 2 -32.95 25.89 -6.02
CA THR A 2 -32.15 26.50 -4.97
C THR A 2 -30.71 26.06 -5.14
N ALA A 3 -29.74 26.98 -5.05
CA ALA A 3 -28.33 26.66 -5.06
C ALA A 3 -28.06 25.58 -4.02
N ALA A 4 -27.52 24.42 -4.43
CA ALA A 4 -27.15 23.39 -3.50
C ALA A 4 -26.09 23.95 -2.55
N ASP A 5 -26.29 23.75 -1.25
CA ASP A 5 -25.29 24.13 -0.24
C ASP A 5 -24.10 23.17 -0.33
N PHE A 6 -23.09 23.56 -1.08
CA PHE A 6 -21.85 22.79 -1.24
C PHE A 6 -20.94 22.83 0.00
N SER A 7 -21.28 23.61 1.03
CA SER A 7 -20.46 23.68 2.26
C SER A 7 -20.53 22.38 3.10
N ARG A 8 -21.51 21.51 2.82
CA ARG A 8 -21.69 20.20 3.47
C ARG A 8 -21.29 19.03 2.61
N TYR A 9 -20.58 19.27 1.50
CA TYR A 9 -20.13 18.16 0.66
C TYR A 9 -19.05 17.36 1.38
N PRO A 10 -19.24 16.01 1.53
CA PRO A 10 -18.40 15.21 2.43
C PRO A 10 -17.02 14.85 1.86
N ARG A 11 -16.71 15.30 0.65
CA ARG A 11 -15.41 15.03 0.00
C ARG A 11 -14.58 16.30 -0.07
N ASP A 12 -13.30 16.20 0.27
CA ASP A 12 -12.34 17.26 -0.01
C ASP A 12 -11.89 17.17 -1.49
N LEU A 13 -12.33 18.12 -2.30
CA LEU A 13 -11.92 18.28 -3.71
C LEU A 13 -10.93 19.45 -3.88
N ILE A 14 -10.52 20.08 -2.80
CA ILE A 14 -9.64 21.26 -2.80
C ILE A 14 -8.19 20.84 -2.54
N GLY A 15 -7.96 19.96 -1.56
CA GLY A 15 -6.63 19.54 -1.14
C GLY A 15 -5.70 20.71 -0.85
N TYR A 16 -4.45 20.61 -1.24
CA TYR A 16 -3.48 21.71 -1.14
C TYR A 16 -3.64 22.79 -2.21
N GLY A 17 -4.46 22.55 -3.24
CA GLY A 17 -4.70 23.49 -4.32
C GLY A 17 -3.41 23.88 -5.07
N ARG A 18 -3.33 25.17 -5.43
CA ARG A 18 -2.19 25.71 -6.22
C ARG A 18 -0.89 25.89 -5.43
N ASN A 19 -0.94 25.80 -4.11
CA ASN A 19 0.20 26.08 -3.23
C ASN A 19 0.45 24.91 -2.27
N PRO A 20 0.87 23.74 -2.77
CA PRO A 20 1.19 22.60 -1.89
C PRO A 20 2.35 22.96 -0.95
N PRO A 21 2.37 22.44 0.28
CA PRO A 21 3.48 22.66 1.18
C PRO A 21 4.77 22.05 0.62
N HIS A 22 5.89 22.73 0.83
CA HIS A 22 7.19 22.13 0.53
C HIS A 22 7.50 21.07 1.60
N PRO A 23 7.63 19.79 1.25
CA PRO A 23 7.74 18.71 2.22
C PRO A 23 9.05 18.69 3.02
N ARG A 24 10.06 19.41 2.59
CA ARG A 24 11.40 19.47 3.20
C ARG A 24 12.02 18.09 3.45
N TRP A 25 11.94 17.23 2.43
CA TRP A 25 12.49 15.88 2.52
C TRP A 25 13.95 15.86 3.00
N PRO A 26 14.36 14.85 3.79
CA PRO A 26 15.71 14.71 4.29
C PRO A 26 16.77 14.83 3.19
N GLY A 27 17.90 15.47 3.50
CA GLY A 27 18.99 15.69 2.54
C GLY A 27 18.66 16.61 1.37
N GLY A 28 17.55 17.37 1.45
CA GLY A 28 17.09 18.21 0.34
C GLY A 28 16.65 17.39 -0.88
N ALA A 29 16.09 16.20 -0.64
CA ALA A 29 15.62 15.33 -1.71
C ALA A 29 14.52 15.98 -2.54
N ARG A 30 14.58 15.77 -3.85
CA ARG A 30 13.58 16.24 -4.83
C ARG A 30 12.35 15.35 -4.90
N ILE A 31 12.51 14.10 -4.48
CA ILE A 31 11.45 13.10 -4.48
C ILE A 31 11.69 12.10 -3.33
N ALA A 32 10.59 11.70 -2.66
CA ALA A 32 10.60 10.57 -1.74
C ALA A 32 9.98 9.35 -2.46
N VAL A 33 10.73 8.25 -2.61
CA VAL A 33 10.26 7.04 -3.29
C VAL A 33 10.04 5.93 -2.29
N GLN A 34 8.86 5.32 -2.31
CA GLN A 34 8.52 4.18 -1.46
C GLN A 34 8.19 2.95 -2.30
N PHE A 35 8.85 1.84 -2.00
CA PHE A 35 8.48 0.54 -2.53
C PHE A 35 7.61 -0.19 -1.53
N VAL A 36 6.43 -0.62 -1.97
CA VAL A 36 5.45 -1.28 -1.12
C VAL A 36 5.17 -2.68 -1.64
N ILE A 37 5.53 -3.70 -0.88
CA ILE A 37 5.17 -5.08 -1.17
C ILE A 37 3.86 -5.40 -0.46
N ASN A 38 2.81 -5.69 -1.24
CA ASN A 38 1.56 -6.24 -0.73
C ASN A 38 1.78 -7.74 -0.52
N TYR A 39 1.92 -8.16 0.74
CA TYR A 39 2.10 -9.55 1.12
C TYR A 39 0.76 -10.17 1.48
N GLU A 40 0.17 -10.85 0.49
CA GLU A 40 -1.21 -11.32 0.53
C GLU A 40 -1.33 -12.85 0.45
N GLU A 41 -0.25 -13.53 0.13
CA GLU A 41 -0.18 -14.97 -0.14
C GLU A 41 -0.57 -15.79 1.10
N GLY A 42 -1.71 -16.46 1.02
CA GLY A 42 -2.34 -17.16 2.15
C GLY A 42 -3.38 -16.33 2.89
N GLY A 43 -3.60 -15.06 2.49
CA GLY A 43 -4.65 -14.18 2.99
C GLY A 43 -5.83 -14.00 2.04
N GLU A 44 -5.73 -14.52 0.81
CA GLU A 44 -6.77 -14.50 -0.22
C GLU A 44 -8.02 -15.30 0.17
N ARG A 45 -9.14 -15.05 -0.52
CA ARG A 45 -10.36 -15.88 -0.38
C ARG A 45 -10.07 -17.33 -0.73
N ASN A 46 -10.42 -18.23 0.19
CA ASN A 46 -10.29 -19.66 -0.03
C ASN A 46 -11.28 -20.43 0.85
N THR A 47 -11.88 -21.48 0.29
CA THR A 47 -12.78 -22.35 1.06
C THR A 47 -12.08 -23.04 2.23
N LEU A 48 -10.76 -23.24 2.16
CA LEU A 48 -9.95 -23.69 3.31
C LEU A 48 -9.92 -22.67 4.47
N HIS A 49 -10.22 -21.43 4.20
CA HIS A 49 -10.28 -20.34 5.19
C HIS A 49 -11.72 -20.05 5.66
N GLY A 50 -12.67 -20.89 5.28
CA GLY A 50 -14.09 -20.74 5.59
C GLY A 50 -14.84 -19.75 4.68
N ASP A 51 -14.22 -19.31 3.59
CA ASP A 51 -14.86 -18.42 2.62
C ASP A 51 -15.84 -19.18 1.72
N ALA A 52 -16.91 -18.52 1.30
CA ALA A 52 -17.92 -19.12 0.43
C ALA A 52 -17.41 -19.42 -0.99
N THR A 53 -16.34 -18.79 -1.42
CA THR A 53 -15.78 -18.92 -2.77
C THR A 53 -14.25 -18.93 -2.73
N SER A 54 -13.64 -19.41 -3.83
CA SER A 54 -12.22 -19.16 -4.11
C SER A 54 -11.97 -17.72 -4.51
N GLU A 55 -10.69 -17.29 -4.51
CA GLU A 55 -10.25 -16.02 -5.09
C GLU A 55 -10.25 -16.11 -6.63
N ALA A 56 -10.40 -14.95 -7.27
CA ALA A 56 -10.27 -14.78 -8.72
C ALA A 56 -9.65 -13.42 -9.10
N PHE A 57 -9.67 -12.47 -8.15
CA PHE A 57 -9.18 -11.11 -8.40
C PHE A 57 -7.65 -11.05 -8.40
N LEU A 58 -7.08 -10.16 -9.20
CA LEU A 58 -5.63 -9.99 -9.40
C LEU A 58 -4.92 -11.33 -9.72
N SER A 59 -5.45 -12.04 -10.72
CA SER A 59 -4.98 -13.35 -11.18
C SER A 59 -4.49 -13.29 -12.63
N ASP A 60 -3.34 -13.94 -12.92
CA ASP A 60 -2.87 -14.19 -14.28
C ASP A 60 -3.74 -15.25 -15.02
N VAL A 61 -4.70 -15.89 -14.35
CA VAL A 61 -5.65 -16.79 -14.97
C VAL A 61 -6.69 -15.97 -15.73
N LEU A 62 -6.59 -15.97 -17.04
CA LEU A 62 -7.46 -15.18 -17.90
C LEU A 62 -8.94 -15.53 -17.68
N GLY A 63 -9.75 -14.50 -17.39
CA GLY A 63 -11.18 -14.67 -17.16
C GLY A 63 -11.53 -15.45 -15.88
N ALA A 64 -10.61 -15.55 -14.91
CA ALA A 64 -10.87 -16.24 -13.66
C ALA A 64 -12.18 -15.76 -13.01
N GLN A 65 -12.99 -16.73 -12.58
CA GLN A 65 -14.21 -16.49 -11.82
C GLN A 65 -14.09 -17.17 -10.44
N PRO A 66 -14.69 -16.60 -9.39
CA PRO A 66 -14.77 -17.29 -8.11
C PRO A 66 -15.56 -18.59 -8.24
N TRP A 67 -15.05 -19.67 -7.62
CA TRP A 67 -15.74 -20.97 -7.60
C TRP A 67 -16.46 -21.13 -6.25
N PRO A 68 -17.81 -21.09 -6.22
CA PRO A 68 -18.57 -21.27 -5.00
C PRO A 68 -18.34 -22.67 -4.39
N GLY A 69 -18.00 -22.72 -3.10
CA GLY A 69 -17.77 -23.95 -2.35
C GLY A 69 -16.61 -24.82 -2.83
N GLN A 70 -15.77 -24.33 -3.73
CA GLN A 70 -14.70 -25.11 -4.33
C GLN A 70 -13.37 -24.36 -4.32
N ARG A 71 -12.27 -25.12 -4.27
CA ARG A 71 -10.91 -24.60 -4.44
C ARG A 71 -10.61 -24.35 -5.91
N HIS A 72 -9.91 -23.27 -6.22
CA HIS A 72 -9.44 -22.96 -7.56
C HIS A 72 -7.92 -23.20 -7.63
N MET A 73 -7.51 -24.43 -7.95
CA MET A 73 -6.10 -24.87 -7.87
C MET A 73 -5.11 -24.02 -8.66
N ASN A 74 -5.51 -23.51 -9.85
CA ASN A 74 -4.63 -22.63 -10.63
C ASN A 74 -4.39 -21.30 -9.93
N VAL A 75 -5.41 -20.70 -9.31
CA VAL A 75 -5.28 -19.46 -8.57
C VAL A 75 -4.47 -19.69 -7.30
N GLU A 76 -4.76 -20.76 -6.54
CA GLU A 76 -3.98 -21.12 -5.36
C GLU A 76 -2.49 -21.29 -5.69
N SER A 77 -2.16 -22.02 -6.76
CA SER A 77 -0.77 -22.23 -7.17
C SER A 77 -0.06 -20.93 -7.58
N MET A 78 -0.82 -19.94 -8.07
CA MET A 78 -0.27 -18.62 -8.35
C MET A 78 0.08 -17.86 -7.07
N TYR A 79 -0.77 -17.90 -6.04
CA TYR A 79 -0.46 -17.36 -4.72
C TYR A 79 0.71 -18.10 -4.08
N GLU A 80 0.72 -19.45 -4.16
CA GLU A 80 1.87 -20.25 -3.70
C GLU A 80 3.18 -19.83 -4.38
N TYR A 81 3.16 -19.53 -5.68
CA TYR A 81 4.36 -19.00 -6.35
C TYR A 81 4.83 -17.70 -5.72
N GLY A 82 3.91 -16.79 -5.38
CA GLY A 82 4.23 -15.54 -4.71
C GLY A 82 4.98 -15.77 -3.39
N SER A 83 4.47 -16.67 -2.56
CA SER A 83 5.09 -17.04 -1.28
C SER A 83 6.41 -17.81 -1.47
N ARG A 84 6.44 -18.82 -2.35
CA ARG A 84 7.55 -19.78 -2.49
C ARG A 84 8.73 -19.25 -3.30
N ALA A 85 8.48 -18.37 -4.25
CA ALA A 85 9.50 -17.88 -5.19
C ALA A 85 9.54 -16.36 -5.34
N GLY A 86 8.37 -15.73 -5.51
CA GLY A 86 8.25 -14.29 -5.78
C GLY A 86 8.79 -13.43 -4.63
N PHE A 87 8.34 -13.70 -3.41
CA PHE A 87 8.81 -13.00 -2.21
C PHE A 87 10.34 -13.07 -2.07
N TRP A 88 10.92 -14.26 -2.17
CA TRP A 88 12.36 -14.45 -2.00
C TRP A 88 13.19 -13.79 -3.10
N ARG A 89 12.63 -13.67 -4.32
CA ARG A 89 13.26 -12.91 -5.41
C ARG A 89 13.28 -11.42 -5.10
N LEU A 90 12.17 -10.87 -4.65
CA LEU A 90 12.08 -9.46 -4.25
C LEU A 90 12.97 -9.19 -3.02
N TRP A 91 12.93 -10.06 -2.03
CA TRP A 91 13.75 -9.93 -0.83
C TRP A 91 15.25 -9.82 -1.17
N ARG A 92 15.77 -10.71 -2.01
CA ARG A 92 17.16 -10.62 -2.48
C ARG A 92 17.41 -9.33 -3.28
N MET A 93 16.52 -8.99 -4.19
CA MET A 93 16.66 -7.82 -5.08
C MET A 93 16.79 -6.51 -4.29
N PHE A 94 15.96 -6.31 -3.28
CA PHE A 94 16.02 -5.14 -2.41
C PHE A 94 17.18 -5.21 -1.42
N GLY A 95 17.47 -6.38 -0.88
CA GLY A 95 18.58 -6.62 0.05
C GLY A 95 19.95 -6.36 -0.58
N GLU A 96 20.20 -6.85 -1.81
CA GLU A 96 21.41 -6.61 -2.57
C GLU A 96 21.66 -5.10 -2.83
N ARG A 97 20.59 -4.34 -2.96
CA ARG A 97 20.62 -2.88 -3.16
C ARG A 97 20.51 -2.07 -1.86
N LYS A 98 20.34 -2.75 -0.73
CA LYS A 98 20.15 -2.13 0.60
C LYS A 98 19.02 -1.10 0.61
N LEU A 99 17.95 -1.37 -0.12
CA LEU A 99 16.81 -0.48 -0.22
C LEU A 99 15.76 -0.81 0.85
N PRO A 100 15.21 0.20 1.53
CA PRO A 100 14.12 0.02 2.47
C PRO A 100 12.82 -0.34 1.74
N VAL A 101 11.96 -1.09 2.39
CA VAL A 101 10.66 -1.53 1.89
C VAL A 101 9.61 -1.37 2.97
N THR A 102 8.42 -0.94 2.59
CA THR A 102 7.20 -1.11 3.38
C THR A 102 6.49 -2.38 2.90
N VAL A 103 6.10 -3.24 3.82
CA VAL A 103 5.25 -4.39 3.52
C VAL A 103 3.85 -4.09 4.04
N PHE A 104 2.86 -4.04 3.14
CA PHE A 104 1.46 -4.14 3.53
C PHE A 104 1.14 -5.63 3.67
N ALA A 105 1.01 -6.09 4.90
CA ALA A 105 0.94 -7.51 5.21
C ALA A 105 -0.44 -7.90 5.73
N VAL A 106 -1.08 -8.84 5.02
CA VAL A 106 -2.31 -9.48 5.48
C VAL A 106 -1.99 -10.35 6.70
N ALA A 107 -2.70 -10.15 7.81
CA ALA A 107 -2.36 -10.79 9.09
C ALA A 107 -2.36 -12.33 8.99
N THR A 108 -3.34 -12.91 8.28
CA THR A 108 -3.39 -14.36 8.08
C THR A 108 -2.27 -14.87 7.18
N ALA A 109 -1.77 -14.08 6.26
CA ALA A 109 -0.60 -14.41 5.45
C ALA A 109 0.68 -14.44 6.31
N LEU A 110 0.87 -13.47 7.19
CA LEU A 110 1.98 -13.46 8.15
C LEU A 110 1.98 -14.72 9.04
N ALA A 111 0.82 -15.06 9.60
CA ALA A 111 0.68 -16.24 10.47
C ALA A 111 1.03 -17.56 9.77
N ARG A 112 0.84 -17.63 8.44
CA ARG A 112 1.09 -18.84 7.64
C ARG A 112 2.53 -18.98 7.14
N HIS A 113 3.32 -17.90 7.19
CA HIS A 113 4.69 -17.92 6.66
C HIS A 113 5.71 -17.25 7.60
N PRO A 114 6.03 -17.87 8.74
CA PRO A 114 6.94 -17.29 9.73
C PRO A 114 8.35 -17.01 9.20
N ASP A 115 8.85 -17.80 8.24
CA ASP A 115 10.17 -17.54 7.64
C ASP A 115 10.21 -16.24 6.83
N ALA A 116 9.12 -15.90 6.12
CA ALA A 116 9.01 -14.62 5.44
C ALA A 116 8.96 -13.44 6.44
N VAL A 117 8.25 -13.63 7.56
CA VAL A 117 8.21 -12.63 8.65
C VAL A 117 9.60 -12.42 9.23
N ALA A 118 10.34 -13.50 9.50
CA ALA A 118 11.71 -13.42 10.00
C ALA A 118 12.59 -12.63 9.01
N ALA A 119 12.52 -12.95 7.72
CA ALA A 119 13.29 -12.27 6.68
C ALA A 119 12.96 -10.76 6.56
N MET A 120 11.68 -10.38 6.67
CA MET A 120 11.25 -8.98 6.69
C MET A 120 11.84 -8.23 7.88
N ARG A 121 11.79 -8.84 9.09
CA ARG A 121 12.34 -8.26 10.32
C ARG A 121 13.86 -8.13 10.27
N GLU A 122 14.56 -9.17 9.85
CA GLU A 122 16.03 -9.18 9.70
C GLU A 122 16.50 -8.10 8.71
N SER A 123 15.71 -7.82 7.70
CA SER A 123 15.99 -6.74 6.72
C SER A 123 15.63 -5.35 7.23
N GLY A 124 15.04 -5.21 8.42
CA GLY A 124 14.58 -3.93 8.95
C GLY A 124 13.44 -3.30 8.12
N TRP A 125 12.67 -4.12 7.39
CA TRP A 125 11.54 -3.64 6.62
C TRP A 125 10.39 -3.21 7.53
N GLU A 126 9.69 -2.16 7.14
CA GLU A 126 8.43 -1.81 7.80
C GLU A 126 7.37 -2.86 7.47
N ILE A 127 6.71 -3.40 8.51
CA ILE A 127 5.57 -4.29 8.34
C ILE A 127 4.32 -3.56 8.83
N ALA A 128 3.58 -2.97 7.89
CA ALA A 128 2.29 -2.31 8.15
C ALA A 128 1.13 -3.29 7.93
N SER A 129 -0.02 -3.00 8.53
CA SER A 129 -1.19 -3.88 8.40
C SER A 129 -1.84 -3.77 7.02
N HIS A 130 -2.26 -4.91 6.48
CA HIS A 130 -3.15 -5.03 5.32
C HIS A 130 -4.48 -5.73 5.71
N GLY A 131 -4.93 -5.50 6.94
CA GLY A 131 -6.14 -6.14 7.48
C GLY A 131 -5.95 -7.63 7.81
N LEU A 132 -7.07 -8.29 8.11
CA LEU A 132 -7.10 -9.69 8.52
C LEU A 132 -6.92 -10.64 7.35
N LYS A 133 -7.75 -10.44 6.33
CA LYS A 133 -7.84 -11.22 5.09
C LYS A 133 -7.91 -10.27 3.91
N TRP A 134 -7.50 -10.73 2.75
CA TRP A 134 -7.59 -9.93 1.53
C TRP A 134 -8.95 -10.13 0.85
N ILE A 135 -9.98 -9.49 1.40
CA ILE A 135 -11.36 -9.58 0.94
C ILE A 135 -11.97 -8.19 0.71
N ASP A 136 -13.08 -8.13 -0.02
CA ASP A 136 -13.89 -6.93 -0.17
C ASP A 136 -14.83 -6.80 1.02
N TYR A 137 -14.80 -5.66 1.69
CA TYR A 137 -15.59 -5.40 2.89
C TYR A 137 -16.95 -4.71 2.61
N LYS A 138 -17.27 -4.36 1.34
CA LYS A 138 -18.44 -3.55 1.00
C LYS A 138 -19.77 -4.12 1.51
N ASP A 139 -19.91 -5.44 1.58
CA ASP A 139 -21.11 -6.14 2.03
C ASP A 139 -20.93 -6.80 3.41
N VAL A 140 -19.82 -6.54 4.11
CA VAL A 140 -19.53 -7.07 5.44
C VAL A 140 -20.16 -6.15 6.48
N PRO A 141 -20.95 -6.68 7.45
CA PRO A 141 -21.50 -5.88 8.52
C PRO A 141 -20.42 -5.17 9.36
N GLU A 142 -20.68 -3.93 9.81
CA GLU A 142 -19.71 -3.13 10.58
C GLU A 142 -19.15 -3.90 11.80
N ALA A 143 -19.99 -4.63 12.51
CA ALA A 143 -19.57 -5.40 13.69
C ALA A 143 -18.57 -6.50 13.33
N GLU A 144 -18.74 -7.16 12.18
CA GLU A 144 -17.82 -8.19 11.68
C GLU A 144 -16.52 -7.56 11.16
N GLU A 145 -16.59 -6.44 10.44
CA GLU A 145 -15.42 -5.69 10.00
C GLU A 145 -14.56 -5.24 11.18
N ARG A 146 -15.20 -4.74 12.26
CA ARG A 146 -14.52 -4.39 13.52
C ARG A 146 -13.89 -5.60 14.23
N ALA A 147 -14.56 -6.75 14.20
CA ALA A 147 -13.98 -7.99 14.73
C ALA A 147 -12.76 -8.44 13.91
N HIS A 148 -12.82 -8.35 12.59
CA HIS A 148 -11.68 -8.59 11.70
C HIS A 148 -10.52 -7.62 11.96
N PHE A 149 -10.83 -6.34 12.18
CA PHE A 149 -9.83 -5.35 12.54
C PHE A 149 -9.09 -5.72 13.83
N ALA A 150 -9.81 -6.04 14.89
CA ALA A 150 -9.23 -6.43 16.18
C ALA A 150 -8.36 -7.71 16.06
N GLU A 151 -8.87 -8.71 15.34
CA GLU A 151 -8.16 -9.96 15.12
C GLU A 151 -6.90 -9.76 14.24
N ALA A 152 -6.96 -8.88 13.23
CA ALA A 152 -5.79 -8.50 12.45
C ALA A 152 -4.67 -7.95 13.32
N MET A 153 -4.99 -7.05 14.27
CA MET A 153 -4.02 -6.50 15.21
C MET A 153 -3.42 -7.58 16.11
N ARG A 154 -4.25 -8.48 16.61
CA ARG A 154 -3.79 -9.58 17.47
C ARG A 154 -2.82 -10.50 16.74
N ILE A 155 -3.19 -10.96 15.54
CA ILE A 155 -2.37 -11.88 14.72
C ILE A 155 -1.08 -11.19 14.27
N HIS A 156 -1.18 -9.96 13.76
CA HIS A 156 -0.01 -9.19 13.32
C HIS A 156 1.00 -9.06 14.44
N THR A 157 0.55 -8.62 15.63
CA THR A 157 1.43 -8.45 16.80
C THR A 157 2.04 -9.78 17.24
N ALA A 158 1.27 -10.87 17.23
CA ALA A 158 1.78 -12.19 17.57
C ALA A 158 2.84 -12.69 16.58
N ALA A 159 2.65 -12.42 15.28
CA ALA A 159 3.57 -12.87 14.23
C ALA A 159 4.86 -12.04 14.16
N THR A 160 4.76 -10.72 14.33
CA THR A 160 5.89 -9.79 14.15
C THR A 160 6.56 -9.39 15.46
N GLY A 161 5.91 -9.57 16.61
CA GLY A 161 6.35 -9.09 17.91
C GLY A 161 6.01 -7.62 18.19
N GLU A 162 5.46 -6.89 17.23
CA GLU A 162 5.16 -5.47 17.33
C GLU A 162 3.79 -5.14 16.73
N ARG A 163 3.12 -4.13 17.30
CA ARG A 163 1.91 -3.57 16.72
C ARG A 163 2.26 -2.80 15.42
N PRO A 164 1.47 -2.94 14.34
CA PRO A 164 1.68 -2.13 13.15
C PRO A 164 1.38 -0.65 13.43
N LEU A 165 2.20 0.24 12.88
CA LEU A 165 2.03 1.69 12.97
C LEU A 165 1.40 2.30 11.72
N GLY A 166 1.29 1.53 10.64
CA GLY A 166 0.62 1.89 9.40
C GLY A 166 -0.55 0.95 9.10
N TRP A 167 -1.58 1.47 8.44
CA TRP A 167 -2.75 0.73 8.00
C TRP A 167 -3.04 0.94 6.52
N TYR A 168 -3.37 -0.14 5.84
CA TYR A 168 -3.92 -0.17 4.49
C TYR A 168 -4.85 -1.37 4.33
N THR A 169 -5.98 -1.22 3.64
CA THR A 169 -6.91 -2.32 3.32
C THR A 169 -7.04 -2.55 1.83
N GLY A 170 -7.01 -1.48 1.02
CA GLY A 170 -7.14 -1.52 -0.42
C GLY A 170 -8.55 -1.76 -0.95
N ARG A 171 -9.40 -2.42 -0.17
CA ARG A 171 -10.83 -2.67 -0.43
C ARG A 171 -11.67 -2.18 0.75
N ASN A 172 -11.33 -0.97 1.19
CA ASN A 172 -11.87 -0.33 2.37
C ASN A 172 -13.32 0.12 2.20
N THR A 173 -13.98 0.32 3.33
CA THR A 173 -15.29 0.95 3.47
C THR A 173 -15.19 2.17 4.38
N ILE A 174 -16.30 2.89 4.54
CA ILE A 174 -16.35 3.97 5.55
C ILE A 174 -16.15 3.41 6.97
N ASN A 175 -16.55 2.17 7.23
CA ASN A 175 -16.38 1.52 8.53
C ASN A 175 -14.89 1.17 8.80
N THR A 176 -14.14 0.84 7.77
CA THR A 176 -12.67 0.63 7.86
C THR A 176 -12.01 1.89 8.40
N LEU A 177 -12.27 3.03 7.77
CA LEU A 177 -11.68 4.30 8.21
C LEU A 177 -12.12 4.66 9.64
N LYS A 178 -13.40 4.46 9.98
CA LYS A 178 -13.89 4.66 11.36
C LYS A 178 -13.13 3.78 12.36
N ALA A 179 -12.93 2.50 12.06
CA ALA A 179 -12.20 1.60 12.95
C ALA A 179 -10.77 2.06 13.20
N VAL A 180 -10.07 2.51 12.14
CA VAL A 180 -8.70 3.06 12.22
C VAL A 180 -8.66 4.32 13.09
N LEU A 181 -9.59 5.25 12.88
CA LEU A 181 -9.67 6.50 13.63
C LEU A 181 -10.07 6.30 15.08
N ASP A 182 -11.01 5.38 15.33
CA ASP A 182 -11.47 5.01 16.69
C ASP A 182 -10.36 4.31 17.50
N ASP A 183 -9.52 3.53 16.83
CA ASP A 183 -8.36 2.90 17.46
C ASP A 183 -7.32 3.95 17.89
N GLY A 184 -6.95 4.87 17.02
CA GLY A 184 -6.05 5.99 17.27
C GLY A 184 -4.60 5.62 17.55
N GLY A 185 -4.19 4.36 17.34
CA GLY A 185 -2.83 3.88 17.59
C GLY A 185 -1.94 3.81 16.33
N PHE A 186 -2.47 4.20 15.16
CA PHE A 186 -1.71 4.26 13.93
C PHE A 186 -1.11 5.66 13.72
N LEU A 187 0.13 5.71 13.24
CA LEU A 187 0.75 6.96 12.82
C LEU A 187 0.21 7.43 11.47
N TYR A 188 -0.22 6.50 10.62
CA TYR A 188 -0.80 6.81 9.32
C TYR A 188 -1.73 5.70 8.81
N SER A 189 -2.59 6.06 7.86
CA SER A 189 -3.26 5.10 6.97
C SER A 189 -3.07 5.48 5.51
N SER A 190 -3.30 4.50 4.61
CA SER A 190 -2.97 4.63 3.18
C SER A 190 -4.13 4.33 2.24
N ASP A 191 -5.34 4.16 2.75
CA ASP A 191 -6.54 3.90 1.95
C ASP A 191 -7.05 5.18 1.26
N SER A 192 -6.15 5.83 0.51
CA SER A 192 -6.42 7.00 -0.31
C SER A 192 -5.45 7.05 -1.50
N TYR A 193 -5.91 7.63 -2.60
CA TYR A 193 -5.16 7.86 -3.84
C TYR A 193 -5.30 9.32 -4.28
N ALA A 194 -5.50 10.24 -3.33
CA ALA A 194 -6.04 11.57 -3.62
C ALA A 194 -4.97 12.66 -3.76
N ASP A 195 -3.70 12.38 -3.45
CA ASP A 195 -2.64 13.39 -3.49
C ASP A 195 -1.24 12.76 -3.69
N ASP A 196 -0.28 13.57 -4.11
CA ASP A 196 1.14 13.22 -4.21
C ASP A 196 1.93 13.57 -2.93
N LEU A 197 1.25 14.06 -1.90
CA LEU A 197 1.80 14.38 -0.58
C LEU A 197 0.91 13.80 0.52
N PRO A 198 1.48 13.52 1.72
CA PRO A 198 0.66 13.22 2.90
C PRO A 198 -0.22 14.39 3.28
N TYR A 199 -1.39 14.11 3.83
CA TYR A 199 -2.30 15.14 4.33
C TYR A 199 -3.02 14.69 5.61
N TRP A 200 -3.49 15.67 6.37
CA TRP A 200 -4.18 15.46 7.62
C TRP A 200 -5.70 15.40 7.43
N ILE A 201 -6.35 14.52 8.20
CA ILE A 201 -7.79 14.50 8.40
C ILE A 201 -8.09 14.59 9.90
N ASN A 202 -9.28 15.05 10.27
CA ASN A 202 -9.72 15.06 11.66
C ASN A 202 -10.46 13.76 11.99
N GLY A 203 -10.01 13.08 13.02
CA GLY A 203 -10.68 11.92 13.58
C GLY A 203 -11.18 12.20 15.01
N PRO A 204 -11.94 11.26 15.62
CA PRO A 204 -12.51 11.43 16.96
C PRO A 204 -11.45 11.51 18.07
N LYS A 205 -10.26 10.98 17.83
CA LYS A 205 -9.11 11.03 18.76
C LYS A 205 -8.08 12.09 18.39
N GLY A 206 -8.38 12.96 17.45
CA GLY A 206 -7.50 14.01 16.96
C GLY A 206 -7.09 13.81 15.51
N PRO A 207 -6.17 14.62 15.02
CA PRO A 207 -5.70 14.56 13.65
C PRO A 207 -5.06 13.20 13.32
N HIS A 208 -5.37 12.67 12.14
CA HIS A 208 -4.81 11.45 11.60
C HIS A 208 -4.14 11.70 10.25
N LEU A 209 -2.97 11.10 10.03
CA LEU A 209 -2.22 11.29 8.81
C LEU A 209 -2.65 10.29 7.74
N ILE A 210 -2.99 10.80 6.57
CA ILE A 210 -3.15 10.00 5.36
C ILE A 210 -1.87 10.11 4.54
N ILE A 211 -1.27 8.97 4.20
CA ILE A 211 -0.21 8.89 3.20
C ILE A 211 -0.81 8.19 1.98
N PRO A 212 -1.14 8.91 0.91
CA PRO A 212 -1.76 8.31 -0.27
C PRO A 212 -0.92 7.18 -0.86
N TYR A 213 -1.60 6.17 -1.41
CA TYR A 213 -1.00 5.05 -2.11
C TYR A 213 -1.15 5.21 -3.62
N THR A 214 -0.88 4.16 -4.41
CA THR A 214 -0.91 4.22 -5.86
C THR A 214 -1.72 3.07 -6.47
N LEU A 215 -2.42 3.38 -7.57
CA LEU A 215 -3.09 2.41 -8.43
C LEU A 215 -2.44 2.34 -9.82
N ASP A 216 -1.75 3.38 -10.24
CA ASP A 216 -1.13 3.52 -11.55
C ASP A 216 0.32 3.00 -11.58
N ALA A 217 1.17 3.43 -10.64
CA ALA A 217 2.52 2.90 -10.46
C ALA A 217 2.50 1.58 -9.65
N ASN A 218 1.72 0.61 -10.10
CA ASN A 218 1.42 -0.62 -9.39
C ASN A 218 1.42 -1.81 -10.35
N ASP A 219 2.10 -2.89 -9.98
CA ASP A 219 2.24 -4.09 -10.79
C ASP A 219 0.93 -4.86 -11.02
N MET A 220 -0.13 -4.54 -10.25
CA MET A 220 -1.46 -5.08 -10.51
C MET A 220 -1.96 -4.78 -11.92
N ARG A 221 -1.42 -3.74 -12.56
CA ARG A 221 -1.76 -3.38 -13.93
C ARG A 221 -1.27 -4.37 -14.99
N PHE A 222 -0.37 -5.28 -14.66
CA PHE A 222 -0.03 -6.39 -15.56
C PHE A 222 -1.20 -7.31 -15.88
N ILE A 223 -2.20 -7.35 -15.00
CA ILE A 223 -3.36 -8.24 -15.13
C ILE A 223 -4.66 -7.49 -15.41
N ASN A 224 -4.61 -6.19 -15.55
CA ASN A 224 -5.74 -5.38 -15.99
C ASN A 224 -5.78 -5.32 -17.53
N PRO A 225 -6.96 -5.40 -18.17
CA PRO A 225 -7.07 -5.39 -19.64
C PRO A 225 -6.43 -4.20 -20.34
N GLN A 226 -6.28 -3.08 -19.65
CA GLN A 226 -5.67 -1.83 -20.15
C GLN A 226 -4.39 -1.49 -19.34
N GLY A 227 -3.70 -2.49 -18.84
CA GLY A 227 -2.50 -2.34 -18.06
C GLY A 227 -1.22 -2.57 -18.86
N PHE A 228 -0.19 -3.07 -18.17
CA PHE A 228 1.12 -3.33 -18.79
C PHE A 228 1.13 -4.67 -19.52
N GLY A 229 1.35 -4.65 -20.83
CA GLY A 229 1.52 -5.85 -21.65
C GLY A 229 2.93 -6.46 -21.55
N SER A 230 3.91 -5.68 -21.08
CA SER A 230 5.30 -6.12 -20.96
C SER A 230 6.03 -5.47 -19.79
N GLY A 231 7.17 -6.06 -19.38
CA GLY A 231 8.04 -5.44 -18.40
C GLY A 231 8.63 -4.10 -18.86
N THR A 232 8.81 -3.90 -20.15
CA THR A 232 9.29 -2.63 -20.70
C THR A 232 8.28 -1.52 -20.45
N GLU A 233 7.00 -1.74 -20.72
CA GLU A 233 5.95 -0.75 -20.43
C GLU A 233 5.87 -0.40 -18.94
N PHE A 234 6.02 -1.38 -18.06
CA PHE A 234 6.08 -1.12 -16.62
C PHE A 234 7.28 -0.25 -16.25
N PHE A 235 8.46 -0.58 -16.77
CA PHE A 235 9.66 0.22 -16.54
C PHE A 235 9.50 1.64 -17.08
N ASP A 236 9.02 1.80 -18.31
CA ASP A 236 8.87 3.10 -18.95
C ASP A 236 7.85 3.97 -18.19
N TYR A 237 6.73 3.38 -17.75
CA TYR A 237 5.74 4.08 -16.94
C TYR A 237 6.33 4.57 -15.60
N LEU A 238 7.02 3.70 -14.87
CA LEU A 238 7.65 4.08 -13.60
C LEU A 238 8.73 5.15 -13.80
N LYS A 239 9.50 5.02 -14.88
CA LYS A 239 10.54 5.98 -15.23
C LYS A 239 9.97 7.36 -15.55
N ASP A 240 8.93 7.42 -16.37
CA ASP A 240 8.31 8.68 -16.78
C ASP A 240 7.63 9.38 -15.59
N ALA A 241 6.93 8.62 -14.72
CA ALA A 241 6.36 9.14 -13.49
C ALA A 241 7.46 9.69 -12.55
N PHE A 242 8.53 8.94 -12.37
CA PHE A 242 9.67 9.39 -11.58
C PHE A 242 10.32 10.64 -12.17
N ASP A 243 10.59 10.68 -13.46
CA ASP A 243 11.28 11.80 -14.12
C ASP A 243 10.45 13.09 -14.03
N LEU A 244 9.12 13.01 -14.19
CA LEU A 244 8.23 14.15 -14.03
C LEU A 244 8.27 14.69 -12.60
N LEU A 245 8.02 13.82 -11.60
CA LEU A 245 8.02 14.22 -10.19
C LEU A 245 9.39 14.70 -9.72
N TYR A 246 10.46 14.10 -10.22
CA TYR A 246 11.82 14.54 -9.95
C TYR A 246 12.12 15.93 -10.54
N ALA A 247 11.60 16.21 -11.73
CA ALA A 247 11.72 17.54 -12.36
C ALA A 247 10.96 18.60 -11.55
N GLU A 248 9.68 18.34 -11.22
CA GLU A 248 8.86 19.21 -10.35
C GLU A 248 9.49 19.44 -8.98
N GLY A 249 10.17 18.43 -8.46
CA GLY A 249 10.86 18.46 -7.17
C GLY A 249 12.03 19.45 -7.08
N GLY A 250 12.35 20.16 -8.16
CA GLY A 250 13.22 21.34 -8.12
C GLY A 250 12.64 22.49 -7.30
N GLU A 251 11.32 22.63 -7.33
CA GLU A 251 10.57 23.70 -6.66
C GLU A 251 9.55 23.12 -5.66
N ALA A 252 8.87 22.04 -6.01
CA ALA A 252 7.77 21.46 -5.23
C ALA A 252 7.93 19.92 -5.13
N PRO A 253 8.85 19.43 -4.27
CA PRO A 253 9.06 18.00 -4.10
C PRO A 253 7.78 17.23 -3.77
N LYS A 254 7.70 15.99 -4.24
CA LYS A 254 6.56 15.10 -4.05
C LYS A 254 7.05 13.75 -3.52
N MET A 255 6.11 12.82 -3.33
CA MET A 255 6.41 11.41 -3.09
C MET A 255 5.90 10.55 -4.24
N MET A 256 6.54 9.40 -4.45
CA MET A 256 6.13 8.37 -5.39
C MET A 256 6.05 7.03 -4.67
N SER A 257 4.91 6.37 -4.75
CA SER A 257 4.75 4.99 -4.28
C SER A 257 4.82 4.03 -5.47
N VAL A 258 5.47 2.89 -5.28
CA VAL A 258 5.49 1.78 -6.27
C VAL A 258 4.87 0.56 -5.60
N GLY A 259 3.72 0.12 -6.09
CA GLY A 259 2.98 -1.03 -5.57
C GLY A 259 3.44 -2.33 -6.22
N LEU A 260 3.76 -3.33 -5.40
CA LEU A 260 4.34 -4.61 -5.82
C LEU A 260 3.59 -5.77 -5.17
N HIS A 261 3.40 -6.87 -5.90
CA HIS A 261 2.83 -8.12 -5.40
C HIS A 261 3.76 -9.29 -5.71
N CYS A 262 4.03 -10.13 -4.72
CA CYS A 262 5.01 -11.23 -4.86
C CYS A 262 4.65 -12.17 -6.01
N ARG A 263 3.36 -12.47 -6.21
CA ARG A 263 2.86 -13.32 -7.30
C ARG A 263 2.91 -12.66 -8.69
N LEU A 264 2.95 -11.31 -8.76
CA LEU A 264 2.93 -10.55 -10.01
C LEU A 264 4.34 -10.14 -10.44
N VAL A 265 4.90 -9.07 -9.85
CA VAL A 265 6.24 -8.61 -10.22
C VAL A 265 7.35 -9.57 -9.80
N GLY A 266 7.06 -10.47 -8.86
CA GLY A 266 7.97 -11.57 -8.51
C GLY A 266 8.23 -12.57 -9.64
N ARG A 267 7.46 -12.56 -10.75
CA ARG A 267 7.74 -13.35 -11.96
C ARG A 267 9.01 -12.83 -12.66
N PRO A 268 9.90 -13.72 -13.19
CA PRO A 268 11.22 -13.33 -13.68
C PRO A 268 11.20 -12.19 -14.71
N GLY A 269 10.32 -12.26 -15.70
CA GLY A 269 10.23 -11.23 -16.75
C GLY A 269 9.81 -9.86 -16.22
N ARG A 270 8.88 -9.82 -15.24
CA ARG A 270 8.42 -8.59 -14.59
C ARG A 270 9.46 -8.08 -13.58
N ALA A 271 10.09 -8.98 -12.82
CA ALA A 271 11.14 -8.66 -11.86
C ALA A 271 12.36 -7.99 -12.53
N ALA A 272 12.72 -8.41 -13.74
CA ALA A 272 13.79 -7.79 -14.49
C ALA A 272 13.54 -6.31 -14.80
N SER A 273 12.29 -5.92 -15.05
CA SER A 273 11.94 -4.51 -15.27
C SER A 273 11.98 -3.68 -14.00
N LEU A 274 11.53 -4.26 -12.87
CA LEU A 274 11.69 -3.63 -11.56
C LEU A 274 13.17 -3.40 -11.24
N ALA A 275 14.02 -4.41 -11.45
CA ALA A 275 15.46 -4.27 -11.22
C ALA A 275 16.06 -3.09 -12.02
N ARG A 276 15.68 -2.96 -13.31
CA ARG A 276 16.12 -1.81 -14.14
C ARG A 276 15.67 -0.47 -13.55
N PHE A 277 14.45 -0.40 -13.02
CA PHE A 277 13.95 0.82 -12.39
C PHE A 277 14.70 1.16 -11.10
N LEU A 278 14.98 0.16 -10.24
CA LEU A 278 15.80 0.35 -9.04
C LEU A 278 17.19 0.90 -9.39
N ASP A 279 17.84 0.33 -10.41
CA ASP A 279 19.16 0.79 -10.87
C ASP A 279 19.07 2.18 -11.51
N TYR A 280 17.97 2.49 -12.20
CA TYR A 280 17.73 3.80 -12.80
C TYR A 280 17.66 4.93 -11.77
N ILE A 281 16.90 4.74 -10.70
CA ILE A 281 16.77 5.76 -9.63
C ILE A 281 18.02 5.85 -8.77
N ALA A 282 18.75 4.76 -8.58
CA ALA A 282 20.03 4.76 -7.85
C ALA A 282 21.11 5.63 -8.51
N ALA A 283 21.00 5.87 -9.81
CA ALA A 283 21.89 6.76 -10.56
C ALA A 283 21.55 8.25 -10.44
N ARG A 284 20.51 8.62 -9.66
CA ARG A 284 20.06 10.00 -9.45
C ARG A 284 20.47 10.51 -8.08
N ASP A 285 20.93 11.75 -8.00
CA ASP A 285 21.15 12.45 -6.73
C ASP A 285 19.82 12.89 -6.10
N ARG A 286 19.82 13.28 -4.84
CA ARG A 286 18.66 13.86 -4.14
C ARG A 286 17.36 13.06 -4.29
N VAL A 287 17.47 11.72 -4.29
CA VAL A 287 16.35 10.78 -4.19
C VAL A 287 16.36 10.19 -2.78
N TRP A 288 15.27 10.32 -2.08
CA TRP A 288 15.07 9.68 -0.78
C TRP A 288 14.25 8.43 -0.94
N VAL A 289 14.91 7.27 -1.11
CA VAL A 289 14.22 5.99 -1.03
C VAL A 289 13.99 5.66 0.44
N THR A 290 12.74 5.43 0.84
CA THR A 290 12.36 5.34 2.25
C THR A 290 11.13 4.46 2.47
N THR A 291 10.79 4.19 3.73
CA THR A 291 9.54 3.54 4.12
C THR A 291 8.42 4.57 4.30
N ARG A 292 7.17 4.10 4.31
CA ARG A 292 6.01 4.96 4.61
C ARG A 292 6.02 5.42 6.05
N LEU A 293 6.52 4.59 6.97
CA LEU A 293 6.69 4.95 8.36
C LEU A 293 7.66 6.13 8.55
N GLU A 294 8.77 6.16 7.81
CA GLU A 294 9.71 7.28 7.87
C GLU A 294 9.11 8.56 7.26
N ILE A 295 8.27 8.44 6.21
CA ILE A 295 7.49 9.58 5.71
C ILE A 295 6.51 10.06 6.77
N ALA A 296 5.81 9.15 7.45
CA ALA A 296 4.90 9.52 8.54
C ALA A 296 5.64 10.29 9.65
N ARG A 297 6.77 9.76 10.13
CA ARG A 297 7.60 10.38 11.17
C ARG A 297 8.08 11.77 10.76
N HIS A 298 8.57 11.89 9.53
CA HIS A 298 8.99 13.16 8.96
C HIS A 298 7.84 14.18 8.92
N TRP A 299 6.68 13.74 8.39
CA TRP A 299 5.52 14.62 8.27
C TRP A 299 4.96 15.07 9.62
N HIS A 300 4.90 14.19 10.61
CA HIS A 300 4.53 14.53 11.99
C HIS A 300 5.49 15.58 12.62
N GLY A 301 6.77 15.51 12.29
CA GLY A 301 7.77 16.49 12.77
C GLY A 301 7.70 17.85 12.08
N GLU A 302 7.60 17.84 10.74
CA GLU A 302 7.73 19.04 9.89
C GLU A 302 6.40 19.73 9.60
N HIS A 303 5.29 18.99 9.52
CA HIS A 303 3.98 19.46 9.06
C HIS A 303 2.88 19.16 10.08
N ARG A 304 2.91 19.88 11.21
CA ARG A 304 1.93 19.66 12.28
C ARG A 304 0.49 19.93 11.79
N ALA A 305 -0.44 19.09 12.19
CA ALA A 305 -1.85 19.15 11.77
C ALA A 305 -2.55 20.51 11.97
N LEU A 306 -2.17 21.27 12.99
CA LEU A 306 -2.74 22.58 13.31
C LEU A 306 -2.50 23.65 12.23
N ALA A 307 -1.55 23.43 11.31
CA ALA A 307 -1.22 24.41 10.27
C ALA A 307 -2.15 24.33 9.03
N TYR A 308 -2.98 23.30 8.89
CA TYR A 308 -3.59 22.96 7.60
C TYR A 308 -5.12 22.85 7.61
N GLY A 309 -5.83 23.26 8.66
CA GLY A 309 -7.31 23.28 8.64
C GLY A 309 -7.93 21.97 8.15
N ALA A 310 -7.51 20.86 8.72
CA ALA A 310 -7.88 19.53 8.23
C ALA A 310 -9.39 19.32 8.13
N PRO A 311 -9.92 18.74 7.02
CA PRO A 311 -11.33 18.46 6.88
C PRO A 311 -11.80 17.46 7.96
N THR A 312 -13.01 17.67 8.47
CA THR A 312 -13.62 16.75 9.44
C THR A 312 -14.36 15.66 8.68
N PHE A 313 -13.95 14.42 8.87
CA PHE A 313 -14.75 13.28 8.46
C PHE A 313 -15.96 13.16 9.38
N VAL A 314 -17.17 13.25 8.82
CA VAL A 314 -18.44 13.05 9.50
C VAL A 314 -18.95 11.65 9.20
#